data_5e60ff0da452ed08f80fab40eb9eca87
#
_entry.id   5e60ff0da452ed08f80fab40eb9eca87
#
_cell.length_a   1.000
_cell.length_b   1.000
_cell.length_c   1.000
_cell.angle_alpha   90.00
_cell.angle_beta   90.00
_cell.angle_gamma   90.00
#
_symmetry.space_group_name_H-M   'P 1'
#
loop_
_entity.id
_entity.type
_entity.pdbx_description
1 polymer ?
#
loop_
_entity_poly.entity_id
_entity_poly.type
_entity_poly.pdbx_seq_one_letter_code
_entity_poly.pdbx_strand_id
1 'polypeptide(L)'
;MAGRPRYAGEPTTDDDEAIAAALADVSVPTLLVSMVHVTGDPSWIRGPLRPAGIYLNEVQGFMAPEDQAAARAKAHAALCDWRDRGCPLPPPPPPELVQEMMDFLVVDHVPAEYVPLLLEELELDGVDQRDPAWVAQVPAAAKAELPVVIIGAGMSGLLAGIRLRHAGVPFTIVEKNAGVGGTWWENRYP
;
A
#
# COMPACT_ATOMS: atom_id res chain seq x y z
N MET A 1 5.16 -23.01 -1.83
CA MET A 1 4.49 -22.16 -0.83
C MET A 1 4.59 -20.75 -1.37
N ALA A 2 3.49 -20.11 -1.68
CA ALA A 2 3.51 -18.68 -1.96
C ALA A 2 4.04 -17.99 -0.69
N GLY A 3 5.14 -17.26 -0.81
CA GLY A 3 5.70 -16.50 0.30
C GLY A 3 4.71 -15.43 0.75
N ARG A 4 4.75 -15.05 2.03
CA ARG A 4 4.02 -13.89 2.51
C ARG A 4 4.47 -12.68 1.69
N PRO A 5 3.56 -11.81 1.21
CA PRO A 5 3.95 -10.62 0.47
C PRO A 5 5.04 -9.84 1.21
N ARG A 6 6.03 -9.30 0.49
CA ARG A 6 7.18 -8.58 1.06
C ARG A 6 6.77 -7.47 2.04
N TYR A 7 5.61 -6.86 1.78
CA TYR A 7 5.03 -5.76 2.55
C TYR A 7 3.86 -6.16 3.44
N ALA A 8 3.62 -7.46 3.63
CA ALA A 8 2.65 -7.90 4.63
C ALA A 8 3.14 -7.43 6.01
N GLY A 9 2.49 -6.42 6.54
CA GLY A 9 2.74 -5.91 7.88
C GLY A 9 2.54 -6.96 8.98
N GLU A 10 2.87 -6.62 10.20
CA GLU A 10 2.49 -7.41 11.36
C GLU A 10 0.96 -7.39 11.51
N PRO A 11 0.35 -8.48 12.01
CA PRO A 11 -1.07 -8.47 12.34
C PRO A 11 -1.38 -7.35 13.33
N THR A 12 -2.45 -6.59 13.07
CA THR A 12 -2.89 -5.57 14.03
C THR A 12 -3.48 -6.21 15.28
N THR A 13 -3.22 -5.60 16.43
CA THR A 13 -3.79 -5.96 17.73
C THR A 13 -4.66 -4.83 18.29
N ASP A 14 -4.95 -3.81 17.48
CA ASP A 14 -5.77 -2.68 17.86
C ASP A 14 -7.17 -3.14 18.26
N ASP A 15 -7.73 -2.49 19.27
CA ASP A 15 -9.11 -2.75 19.71
C ASP A 15 -10.15 -2.13 18.75
N ASP A 16 -11.42 -2.43 18.99
CA ASP A 16 -12.53 -1.97 18.15
C ASP A 16 -12.64 -0.44 18.12
N GLU A 17 -12.32 0.23 19.23
CA GLU A 17 -12.37 1.69 19.33
C GLU A 17 -11.26 2.33 18.50
N ALA A 18 -10.05 1.80 18.54
CA ALA A 18 -8.93 2.25 17.72
C ALA A 18 -9.21 2.06 16.22
N ILE A 19 -9.77 0.90 15.82
CA ILE A 19 -10.18 0.67 14.43
C ILE A 19 -11.28 1.66 14.02
N ALA A 20 -12.28 1.91 14.86
CA ALA A 20 -13.34 2.87 14.57
C ALA A 20 -12.79 4.29 14.41
N ALA A 21 -11.87 4.69 15.29
CA ALA A 21 -11.21 6.00 15.23
C ALA A 21 -10.39 6.15 13.93
N ALA A 22 -9.66 5.12 13.52
CA ALA A 22 -8.90 5.13 12.26
C ALA A 22 -9.81 5.25 11.02
N LEU A 23 -11.02 4.71 11.07
CA LEU A 23 -11.99 4.80 9.98
C LEU A 23 -12.71 6.14 9.88
N ALA A 24 -12.66 6.98 10.92
CA ALA A 24 -13.42 8.24 10.96
C ALA A 24 -13.03 9.21 9.83
N ASP A 25 -11.74 9.32 9.53
CA ASP A 25 -11.20 10.28 8.56
C ASP A 25 -10.78 9.66 7.22
N VAL A 26 -11.02 8.36 7.02
CA VAL A 26 -10.60 7.67 5.80
C VAL A 26 -11.45 8.09 4.58
N SER A 27 -10.82 8.14 3.41
CA SER A 27 -11.53 8.22 2.13
C SER A 27 -12.37 6.96 1.92
N VAL A 28 -13.69 7.09 1.85
CA VAL A 28 -14.59 5.93 1.72
C VAL A 28 -14.39 5.18 0.40
N PRO A 29 -14.24 5.83 -0.77
CA PRO A 29 -13.93 5.09 -2.00
C PRO A 29 -12.66 4.25 -1.88
N THR A 30 -11.59 4.81 -1.31
CA THR A 30 -10.33 4.10 -1.07
C THR A 30 -10.52 2.96 -0.07
N LEU A 31 -11.28 3.18 1.00
CA LEU A 31 -11.62 2.14 1.98
C LEU A 31 -12.30 0.95 1.32
N LEU A 32 -13.31 1.18 0.49
CA LEU A 32 -14.07 0.11 -0.18
C LEU A 32 -13.16 -0.74 -1.07
N VAL A 33 -12.26 -0.13 -1.83
CA VAL A 33 -11.27 -0.86 -2.64
C VAL A 33 -10.27 -1.61 -1.75
N SER A 34 -9.80 -0.99 -0.66
CA SER A 34 -8.91 -1.66 0.29
C SER A 34 -9.56 -2.88 0.94
N MET A 35 -10.87 -2.82 1.21
CA MET A 35 -11.60 -3.97 1.74
C MET A 35 -11.67 -5.14 0.75
N VAL A 36 -11.64 -4.90 -0.57
CA VAL A 36 -11.48 -5.98 -1.56
C VAL A 36 -10.15 -6.70 -1.35
N HIS A 37 -9.06 -5.97 -1.15
CA HIS A 37 -7.74 -6.57 -0.87
C HIS A 37 -7.69 -7.32 0.46
N VAL A 38 -8.31 -6.78 1.51
CA VAL A 38 -8.29 -7.37 2.84
C VAL A 38 -9.14 -8.64 2.93
N THR A 39 -10.31 -8.63 2.27
CA THR A 39 -11.30 -9.71 2.41
C THR A 39 -11.31 -10.68 1.23
N GLY A 40 -10.82 -10.27 0.06
CA GLY A 40 -10.97 -11.01 -1.20
C GLY A 40 -12.40 -10.95 -1.77
N ASP A 41 -13.30 -10.15 -1.19
CA ASP A 41 -14.70 -10.08 -1.58
C ASP A 41 -14.95 -8.88 -2.51
N PRO A 42 -15.25 -9.08 -3.80
CA PRO A 42 -15.54 -7.97 -4.71
C PRO A 42 -16.89 -7.30 -4.46
N SER A 43 -17.75 -7.84 -3.59
CA SER A 43 -19.04 -7.22 -3.25
C SER A 43 -18.88 -5.83 -2.61
N TRP A 44 -17.71 -5.50 -2.10
CA TRP A 44 -17.40 -4.17 -1.57
C TRP A 44 -17.52 -3.07 -2.61
N ILE A 45 -17.23 -3.35 -3.87
CA ILE A 45 -17.28 -2.40 -4.99
C ILE A 45 -18.44 -2.65 -5.96
N ARG A 46 -19.18 -3.77 -5.80
CA ARG A 46 -20.33 -4.14 -6.64
C ARG A 46 -21.67 -3.78 -6.04
N GLY A 47 -21.68 -3.19 -4.82
CA GLY A 47 -22.90 -2.78 -4.11
C GLY A 47 -23.37 -1.37 -4.43
N PRO A 48 -24.38 -0.89 -3.69
CA PRO A 48 -24.92 0.47 -3.83
C PRO A 48 -23.98 1.56 -3.29
N LEU A 49 -23.08 1.22 -2.36
CA LEU A 49 -22.12 2.15 -1.77
C LEU A 49 -20.99 2.39 -2.76
N ARG A 50 -21.09 3.44 -3.54
CA ARG A 50 -20.09 3.75 -4.56
C ARG A 50 -19.95 5.26 -4.75
N PRO A 51 -18.74 5.72 -5.16
CA PRO A 51 -18.52 7.13 -5.48
C PRO A 51 -19.36 7.55 -6.71
N ALA A 52 -19.70 8.82 -6.76
CA ALA A 52 -20.41 9.44 -7.88
C ALA A 52 -19.48 10.31 -8.75
N GLY A 53 -18.23 10.48 -8.35
CA GLY A 53 -17.25 11.26 -9.10
C GLY A 53 -15.92 11.33 -8.37
N ILE A 54 -14.90 11.88 -9.05
CA ILE A 54 -13.58 12.17 -8.49
C ILE A 54 -13.24 13.64 -8.72
N TYR A 55 -12.70 14.30 -7.69
CA TYR A 55 -12.19 15.66 -7.78
C TYR A 55 -11.05 15.88 -6.78
N LEU A 56 -10.09 16.74 -7.09
CA LEU A 56 -8.86 16.92 -6.32
C LEU A 56 -9.05 17.21 -4.83
N ASN A 57 -10.12 17.90 -4.47
CA ASN A 57 -10.42 18.29 -3.08
C ASN A 57 -11.62 17.52 -2.50
N GLU A 58 -12.15 16.54 -3.23
CA GLU A 58 -13.29 15.73 -2.82
C GLU A 58 -12.86 14.27 -2.65
N VAL A 59 -12.46 13.94 -1.42
CA VAL A 59 -11.91 12.62 -1.09
C VAL A 59 -12.97 11.57 -0.78
N GLN A 60 -14.23 11.97 -0.63
CA GLN A 60 -15.34 11.06 -0.32
C GLN A 60 -16.13 10.64 -1.57
N GLY A 61 -15.71 11.07 -2.76
CA GLY A 61 -16.32 10.69 -4.03
C GLY A 61 -17.77 11.16 -4.17
N PHE A 62 -18.12 12.30 -3.59
CA PHE A 62 -19.49 12.86 -3.53
C PHE A 62 -20.53 11.89 -2.95
N MET A 63 -20.11 10.93 -2.14
CA MET A 63 -21.03 10.01 -1.46
C MET A 63 -21.85 10.76 -0.40
N ALA A 64 -23.12 10.40 -0.28
CA ALA A 64 -23.98 10.95 0.78
C ALA A 64 -23.46 10.59 2.18
N PRO A 65 -23.60 11.47 3.19
CA PRO A 65 -23.12 11.20 4.55
C PRO A 65 -23.60 9.89 5.15
N GLU A 66 -24.83 9.49 4.86
CA GLU A 66 -25.44 8.22 5.27
C GLU A 66 -24.75 7.02 4.63
N ASP A 67 -24.38 7.11 3.36
CA ASP A 67 -23.65 6.05 2.64
C ASP A 67 -22.21 5.94 3.16
N GLN A 68 -21.57 7.07 3.45
CA GLN A 68 -20.25 7.09 4.08
C GLN A 68 -20.28 6.42 5.45
N ALA A 69 -21.27 6.73 6.28
CA ALA A 69 -21.45 6.12 7.59
C ALA A 69 -21.72 4.61 7.48
N ALA A 70 -22.58 4.20 6.55
CA ALA A 70 -22.87 2.79 6.30
C ALA A 70 -21.63 2.02 5.83
N ALA A 71 -20.81 2.61 4.94
CA ALA A 71 -19.56 2.01 4.46
C ALA A 71 -18.56 1.83 5.61
N ARG A 72 -18.36 2.86 6.44
CA ARG A 72 -17.46 2.78 7.60
C ARG A 72 -17.93 1.75 8.62
N ALA A 73 -19.23 1.68 8.93
CA ALA A 73 -19.77 0.69 9.84
C ALA A 73 -19.59 -0.75 9.32
N LYS A 74 -19.84 -0.97 8.03
CA LYS A 74 -19.62 -2.27 7.38
C LYS A 74 -18.13 -2.65 7.42
N ALA A 75 -17.24 -1.71 7.10
CA ALA A 75 -15.80 -1.93 7.12
C ALA A 75 -15.28 -2.20 8.53
N HIS A 76 -15.75 -1.46 9.53
CA HIS A 76 -15.40 -1.68 10.93
C HIS A 76 -15.69 -3.12 11.36
N ALA A 77 -16.92 -3.59 11.15
CA ALA A 77 -17.29 -4.96 11.52
C ALA A 77 -16.41 -6.01 10.81
N ALA A 78 -16.12 -5.81 9.51
CA ALA A 78 -15.29 -6.72 8.75
C ALA A 78 -13.80 -6.70 9.18
N LEU A 79 -13.27 -5.54 9.56
CA LEU A 79 -11.89 -5.41 10.04
C LEU A 79 -11.71 -6.00 11.44
N CYS A 80 -12.69 -5.85 12.33
CA CYS A 80 -12.67 -6.52 13.64
C CYS A 80 -12.64 -8.03 13.47
N ASP A 81 -13.52 -8.59 12.63
CA ASP A 81 -13.54 -10.04 12.32
C ASP A 81 -12.22 -10.50 11.65
N TRP A 82 -11.68 -9.71 10.73
CA TRP A 82 -10.41 -10.01 10.07
C TRP A 82 -9.24 -10.02 11.06
N ARG A 83 -9.16 -9.02 11.96
CA ARG A 83 -8.18 -8.98 13.07
C ARG A 83 -8.28 -10.20 13.96
N ASP A 84 -9.50 -10.54 14.39
CA ASP A 84 -9.74 -11.66 15.31
C ASP A 84 -9.37 -13.02 14.71
N ARG A 85 -9.37 -13.11 13.38
CA ARG A 85 -8.85 -14.27 12.64
C ARG A 85 -7.34 -14.25 12.39
N GLY A 86 -6.61 -13.28 12.95
CA GLY A 86 -5.16 -13.17 12.80
C GLY A 86 -4.71 -12.52 11.48
N CYS A 87 -5.53 -11.65 10.92
CA CYS A 87 -5.23 -10.85 9.72
C CYS A 87 -4.86 -11.70 8.48
N PRO A 88 -5.63 -12.73 8.10
CA PRO A 88 -5.33 -13.53 6.93
C PRO A 88 -5.50 -12.72 5.66
N LEU A 89 -4.52 -12.76 4.74
CA LEU A 89 -4.64 -12.12 3.45
C LEU A 89 -5.15 -13.14 2.41
N PRO A 90 -6.11 -12.75 1.56
CA PRO A 90 -6.55 -13.57 0.44
C PRO A 90 -5.46 -13.65 -0.65
N PRO A 91 -5.61 -14.54 -1.64
CA PRO A 91 -4.79 -14.48 -2.84
C PRO A 91 -4.90 -13.10 -3.53
N PRO A 92 -3.86 -12.68 -4.27
CA PRO A 92 -3.92 -11.45 -5.06
C PRO A 92 -5.15 -11.42 -5.98
N PRO A 93 -5.81 -10.26 -6.13
CA PRO A 93 -6.92 -10.13 -7.07
C PRO A 93 -6.47 -10.38 -8.50
N PRO A 94 -7.26 -11.05 -9.34
CA PRO A 94 -6.94 -11.24 -10.75
C PRO A 94 -7.00 -9.89 -11.51
N PRO A 95 -6.33 -9.79 -12.68
CA PRO A 95 -6.26 -8.55 -13.45
C PRO A 95 -7.61 -7.90 -13.75
N GLU A 96 -8.64 -8.72 -14.00
CA GLU A 96 -10.00 -8.25 -14.30
C GLU A 96 -10.63 -7.56 -13.07
N LEU A 97 -10.35 -8.06 -11.86
CA LEU A 97 -10.83 -7.42 -10.63
C LEU A 97 -10.05 -6.14 -10.34
N VAL A 98 -8.75 -6.10 -10.63
CA VAL A 98 -7.94 -4.87 -10.52
C VAL A 98 -8.48 -3.81 -11.48
N GLN A 99 -8.83 -4.17 -12.72
CA GLN A 99 -9.50 -3.25 -13.66
C GLN A 99 -10.80 -2.69 -13.07
N GLU A 100 -11.64 -3.55 -12.50
CA GLU A 100 -12.90 -3.14 -11.88
C GLU A 100 -12.69 -2.20 -10.68
N MET A 101 -11.64 -2.45 -9.88
CA MET A 101 -11.26 -1.58 -8.76
C MET A 101 -10.79 -0.20 -9.25
N MET A 102 -10.05 -0.14 -10.35
CA MET A 102 -9.63 1.11 -10.99
C MET A 102 -10.84 1.90 -11.50
N ASP A 103 -11.72 1.26 -12.26
CA ASP A 103 -12.95 1.85 -12.80
C ASP A 103 -13.86 2.37 -11.67
N PHE A 104 -13.94 1.64 -10.56
CA PHE A 104 -14.68 2.05 -9.38
C PHE A 104 -14.13 3.33 -8.75
N LEU A 105 -12.82 3.44 -8.57
CA LEU A 105 -12.18 4.61 -7.95
C LEU A 105 -12.27 5.86 -8.82
N VAL A 106 -12.08 5.69 -10.15
CA VAL A 106 -12.09 6.81 -11.09
C VAL A 106 -13.51 7.20 -11.51
N VAL A 107 -14.50 6.32 -11.25
CA VAL A 107 -15.91 6.49 -11.66
C VAL A 107 -16.04 6.62 -13.19
N ASP A 108 -15.10 6.02 -13.90
CA ASP A 108 -15.03 5.97 -15.37
C ASP A 108 -14.22 4.73 -15.79
N HIS A 109 -14.24 4.42 -17.08
CA HIS A 109 -13.44 3.32 -17.59
C HIS A 109 -11.98 3.72 -17.74
N VAL A 110 -11.11 3.03 -17.00
CA VAL A 110 -9.65 3.18 -17.12
C VAL A 110 -9.15 2.26 -18.24
N PRO A 111 -8.35 2.74 -19.21
CA PRO A 111 -7.81 1.89 -20.26
C PRO A 111 -7.06 0.68 -19.70
N ALA A 112 -7.31 -0.51 -20.25
CA ALA A 112 -6.75 -1.77 -19.74
C ALA A 112 -5.21 -1.83 -19.79
N GLU A 113 -4.57 -0.96 -20.55
CA GLU A 113 -3.11 -0.82 -20.61
C GLU A 113 -2.48 -0.38 -19.28
N TYR A 114 -3.27 0.22 -18.36
CA TYR A 114 -2.81 0.61 -17.01
C TYR A 114 -2.80 -0.55 -16.02
N VAL A 115 -3.52 -1.64 -16.29
CA VAL A 115 -3.59 -2.79 -15.37
C VAL A 115 -2.22 -3.43 -15.11
N PRO A 116 -1.39 -3.71 -16.13
CA PRO A 116 -0.04 -4.24 -15.89
C PRO A 116 0.82 -3.33 -15.04
N LEU A 117 0.77 -2.00 -15.28
CA LEU A 117 1.49 -1.01 -14.48
C LEU A 117 1.07 -1.06 -13.02
N LEU A 118 -0.24 -1.10 -12.75
CA LEU A 118 -0.74 -1.11 -11.37
C LEU A 118 -0.41 -2.44 -10.67
N LEU A 119 -0.49 -3.57 -11.34
CA LEU A 119 -0.09 -4.87 -10.79
C LEU A 119 1.40 -4.89 -10.41
N GLU A 120 2.26 -4.29 -11.24
CA GLU A 120 3.68 -4.12 -10.93
C GLU A 120 3.90 -3.24 -9.69
N GLU A 121 3.20 -2.11 -9.60
CA GLU A 121 3.33 -1.20 -8.46
C GLU A 121 2.78 -1.77 -7.14
N LEU A 122 1.72 -2.56 -7.20
CA LEU A 122 1.10 -3.16 -6.02
C LEU A 122 1.90 -4.34 -5.45
N GLU A 123 2.71 -5.02 -6.26
CA GLU A 123 3.55 -6.18 -5.86
C GLU A 123 2.78 -7.22 -5.00
N LEU A 124 1.50 -7.45 -5.31
CA LEU A 124 0.61 -8.27 -4.49
C LEU A 124 1.02 -9.75 -4.43
N ASP A 125 1.76 -10.22 -5.44
CA ASP A 125 2.38 -11.54 -5.49
C ASP A 125 3.71 -11.64 -4.71
N GLY A 126 4.18 -10.50 -4.18
CA GLY A 126 5.45 -10.39 -3.46
C GLY A 126 6.69 -10.40 -4.38
N VAL A 127 6.49 -10.21 -5.68
CA VAL A 127 7.59 -10.13 -6.66
C VAL A 127 7.78 -8.67 -7.06
N ASP A 128 8.92 -8.09 -6.70
CA ASP A 128 9.34 -6.79 -7.23
C ASP A 128 9.98 -7.00 -8.62
N GLN A 129 9.25 -6.67 -9.67
CA GLN A 129 9.72 -6.83 -11.05
C GLN A 129 10.88 -5.90 -11.41
N ARG A 130 11.12 -4.87 -10.58
CA ARG A 130 12.26 -3.96 -10.70
C ARG A 130 13.51 -4.45 -9.96
N ASP A 131 13.44 -5.56 -9.25
CA ASP A 131 14.61 -6.17 -8.64
C ASP A 131 15.58 -6.66 -9.74
N PRO A 132 16.84 -6.21 -9.73
CA PRO A 132 17.80 -6.67 -10.74
C PRO A 132 18.06 -8.17 -10.63
N ALA A 133 18.20 -8.84 -11.76
CA ALA A 133 18.43 -10.30 -11.80
C ALA A 133 19.64 -10.76 -10.95
N TRP A 134 20.68 -9.94 -10.80
CA TRP A 134 21.85 -10.27 -9.98
C TRP A 134 21.52 -10.43 -8.49
N VAL A 135 20.43 -9.83 -8.00
CA VAL A 135 20.04 -9.94 -6.58
C VAL A 135 19.85 -11.40 -6.17
N ALA A 136 19.23 -12.20 -7.03
CA ALA A 136 19.07 -13.63 -6.79
C ALA A 136 20.32 -14.46 -7.13
N GLN A 137 21.19 -13.97 -8.01
CA GLN A 137 22.34 -14.71 -8.54
C GLN A 137 23.61 -14.56 -7.67
N VAL A 138 23.79 -13.42 -7.01
CA VAL A 138 24.97 -13.15 -6.19
C VAL A 138 24.78 -13.73 -4.79
N PRO A 139 25.69 -14.60 -4.30
CA PRO A 139 25.65 -15.16 -2.96
C PRO A 139 25.68 -14.08 -1.86
N ALA A 140 24.97 -14.32 -0.76
CA ALA A 140 24.91 -13.38 0.36
C ALA A 140 26.30 -13.04 0.94
N ALA A 141 27.21 -14.00 0.98
CA ALA A 141 28.59 -13.78 1.45
C ALA A 141 29.31 -12.75 0.56
N ALA A 142 29.19 -12.85 -0.76
CA ALA A 142 29.82 -11.90 -1.67
C ALA A 142 29.20 -10.49 -1.56
N LYS A 143 27.89 -10.39 -1.31
CA LYS A 143 27.23 -9.10 -1.04
C LYS A 143 27.74 -8.48 0.26
N ALA A 144 27.98 -9.29 1.29
CA ALA A 144 28.46 -8.81 2.59
C ALA A 144 29.88 -8.21 2.53
N GLU A 145 30.68 -8.60 1.54
CA GLU A 145 32.04 -8.08 1.32
C GLU A 145 32.05 -6.70 0.63
N LEU A 146 30.89 -6.19 0.18
CA LEU A 146 30.77 -4.92 -0.53
C LEU A 146 29.94 -3.91 0.29
N PRO A 147 30.49 -3.31 1.36
CA PRO A 147 29.79 -2.28 2.12
C PRO A 147 29.64 -1.01 1.27
N VAL A 148 28.41 -0.48 1.21
CA VAL A 148 28.11 0.74 0.47
C VAL A 148 27.97 1.91 1.44
N VAL A 149 28.54 3.06 1.11
CA VAL A 149 28.29 4.32 1.83
C VAL A 149 27.43 5.22 0.96
N ILE A 150 26.30 5.65 1.50
CA ILE A 150 25.38 6.60 0.88
C ILE A 150 25.58 7.95 1.55
N ILE A 151 25.86 8.99 0.79
CA ILE A 151 26.01 10.34 1.29
C ILE A 151 24.69 11.09 1.10
N GLY A 152 24.07 11.47 2.22
CA GLY A 152 22.79 12.18 2.29
C GLY A 152 21.60 11.25 2.52
N ALA A 153 20.73 11.63 3.46
CA ALA A 153 19.49 10.95 3.80
C ALA A 153 18.25 11.71 3.31
N GLY A 154 18.35 12.32 2.14
CA GLY A 154 17.21 12.82 1.38
C GLY A 154 16.47 11.67 0.69
N MET A 155 15.47 11.98 -0.12
CA MET A 155 14.64 11.00 -0.83
C MET A 155 15.47 9.95 -1.58
N SER A 156 16.47 10.37 -2.35
CA SER A 156 17.29 9.46 -3.16
C SER A 156 18.18 8.55 -2.28
N GLY A 157 18.76 9.08 -1.21
CA GLY A 157 19.59 8.27 -0.31
C GLY A 157 18.77 7.25 0.48
N LEU A 158 17.58 7.62 0.91
CA LEU A 158 16.64 6.68 1.56
C LEU A 158 16.18 5.60 0.59
N LEU A 159 15.82 5.96 -0.65
CA LEU A 159 15.45 4.99 -1.69
C LEU A 159 16.60 4.03 -1.98
N ALA A 160 17.83 4.54 -2.15
CA ALA A 160 19.01 3.70 -2.36
C ALA A 160 19.23 2.72 -1.19
N GLY A 161 19.08 3.20 0.06
CA GLY A 161 19.18 2.34 1.24
C GLY A 161 18.10 1.25 1.29
N ILE A 162 16.85 1.58 0.93
CA ILE A 162 15.75 0.61 0.83
C ILE A 162 16.09 -0.47 -0.20
N ARG A 163 16.53 -0.08 -1.40
CA ARG A 163 16.89 -1.02 -2.47
C ARG A 163 18.10 -1.90 -2.10
N LEU A 164 19.13 -1.34 -1.47
CA LEU A 164 20.26 -2.12 -0.99
C LEU A 164 19.87 -3.11 0.11
N ARG A 165 18.97 -2.71 1.02
CA ARG A 165 18.43 -3.61 2.05
C ARG A 165 17.66 -4.77 1.42
N HIS A 166 16.80 -4.52 0.42
CA HIS A 166 16.09 -5.56 -0.32
C HIS A 166 17.07 -6.49 -1.05
N ALA A 167 18.13 -5.93 -1.63
CA ALA A 167 19.16 -6.71 -2.30
C ALA A 167 20.08 -7.51 -1.34
N GLY A 168 19.98 -7.27 -0.02
CA GLY A 168 20.85 -7.91 0.97
C GLY A 168 22.30 -7.38 0.95
N VAL A 169 22.51 -6.14 0.52
CA VAL A 169 23.82 -5.47 0.49
C VAL A 169 23.95 -4.57 1.72
N PRO A 170 25.01 -4.69 2.54
CA PRO A 170 25.22 -3.84 3.69
C PRO A 170 25.49 -2.40 3.28
N PHE A 171 24.88 -1.45 3.97
CA PHE A 171 25.10 -0.03 3.70
C PHE A 171 25.07 0.81 4.97
N THR A 172 25.65 2.00 4.86
CA THR A 172 25.58 3.06 5.87
C THR A 172 25.17 4.35 5.18
N ILE A 173 24.19 5.07 5.72
CA ILE A 173 23.83 6.40 5.25
C ILE A 173 24.50 7.44 6.17
N VAL A 174 25.25 8.36 5.57
CA VAL A 174 25.87 9.49 6.27
C VAL A 174 25.08 10.75 5.94
N GLU A 175 24.56 11.40 6.97
CA GLU A 175 23.74 12.60 6.84
C GLU A 175 24.35 13.74 7.66
N LYS A 176 24.33 14.96 7.09
CA LYS A 176 24.84 16.17 7.77
C LYS A 176 23.88 16.71 8.83
N ASN A 177 22.58 16.47 8.63
CA ASN A 177 21.53 16.93 9.55
C ASN A 177 21.29 15.91 10.67
N ALA A 178 20.62 16.34 11.72
CA ALA A 178 20.25 15.49 12.85
C ALA A 178 19.13 14.49 12.53
N GLY A 179 18.51 14.60 11.34
CA GLY A 179 17.43 13.72 10.90
C GLY A 179 17.41 13.52 9.39
N VAL A 180 16.61 12.55 8.97
CA VAL A 180 16.39 12.24 7.57
C VAL A 180 15.40 13.22 6.92
N GLY A 181 15.43 13.36 5.59
CA GLY A 181 14.48 14.17 4.84
C GLY A 181 15.12 15.12 3.82
N GLY A 182 16.44 15.40 3.93
CA GLY A 182 17.15 16.30 3.03
C GLY A 182 16.48 17.67 2.94
N THR A 183 16.08 18.09 1.75
CA THR A 183 15.39 19.36 1.52
C THR A 183 14.15 19.56 2.41
N TRP A 184 13.40 18.50 2.69
CA TRP A 184 12.20 18.57 3.55
C TRP A 184 12.54 18.71 5.03
N TRP A 185 13.71 18.29 5.46
CA TRP A 185 14.22 18.55 6.78
C TRP A 185 14.69 20.00 6.95
N GLU A 186 15.35 20.54 5.92
CA GLU A 186 15.92 21.91 5.94
C GLU A 186 14.86 22.99 5.71
N ASN A 187 13.92 22.75 4.80
CA ASN A 187 12.86 23.69 4.44
C ASN A 187 11.58 23.35 5.20
N ARG A 188 11.46 23.90 6.39
CA ARG A 188 10.23 23.77 7.18
C ARG A 188 9.24 24.82 6.73
N TYR A 189 8.32 24.42 5.85
CA TYR A 189 7.21 25.26 5.46
C TYR A 189 6.16 25.34 6.58
N PRO A 190 5.45 26.49 6.72
CA PRO A 190 4.34 26.61 7.67
C PRO A 190 3.17 25.70 7.28
#